data_0bf84e3c5ab067fe8b7bb16e3ce27efa
#
_entry.id   0bf84e3c5ab067fe8b7bb16e3ce27efa
#
_cell.length_a   1.000
_cell.length_b   1.000
_cell.length_c   1.000
_cell.angle_alpha   90.00
_cell.angle_beta   90.00
_cell.angle_gamma   90.00
#
_symmetry.space_group_name_H-M   'P 1'
#
loop_
_entity.id
_entity.type
_entity.pdbx_description
1 polymer ?
#
loop_
_entity_poly.entity_id
_entity_poly.type
_entity_poly.pdbx_seq_one_letter_code
_entity_poly.pdbx_strand_id
1 'polypeptide(L)'
;MKLYNTMSMQKEEFVPIEPGKVRMYACGPTVYNYIHVGNARPIIMFDVLRRYLEYRGYEVTFVQNFTDVDDKIIKRANEEGISSEEVAKKYIAEYFTDAHALGVREATVHPKATENIQQIIDLITTLIDKGYAYEVNGDVYYRTLKFRDYGKLSHQPIEDLQSGARIDVNDIKENPLDFALWKAAKPGEPYWDSPWGKGRPGWHIECSAMSNRYLGKTIDIHCGGSDLAFPHHENEIAQSEAANGCKFVNYWLHNGFINIDNKKMSKSLGNFFTVREAAAVYGYDCIRMFMLMSHYRSPLNYSGEILMQAKAALERLRTAKSNLEFFIANGRDGELSEADAAFVQGLDQYREKFDAVMDDDFNTADAISVIFEMVREINTAVSPAADPSKTLAQACLDRFLELCDVLGIPFGSDSSEDPEAKVIEEKIAARQAARKAKNWAEADCIRDELKAAGIVLEDTPQGVKWKRA
;
A
#
# COMPACT_ATOMS: atom_id res chain seq x y z
N MET A 1 10.88 -18.30 -0.05
CA MET A 1 9.99 -17.27 -0.64
C MET A 1 10.47 -16.95 -2.03
N LYS A 2 9.53 -16.86 -2.99
CA LYS A 2 9.80 -16.46 -4.39
C LYS A 2 9.13 -15.14 -4.69
N LEU A 3 9.77 -14.30 -5.49
CA LEU A 3 9.22 -13.04 -5.99
C LEU A 3 9.34 -13.00 -7.51
N TYR A 4 8.31 -12.52 -8.18
CA TYR A 4 8.38 -12.29 -9.60
C TYR A 4 9.22 -11.04 -9.88
N ASN A 5 10.33 -11.25 -10.57
CA ASN A 5 11.24 -10.18 -10.93
C ASN A 5 10.95 -9.69 -12.35
N THR A 6 10.53 -8.45 -12.49
CA THR A 6 10.25 -7.86 -13.82
C THR A 6 11.48 -7.87 -14.71
N MET A 7 12.69 -7.75 -14.14
CA MET A 7 13.94 -7.77 -14.90
C MET A 7 14.15 -9.09 -15.65
N SER A 8 13.85 -10.22 -15.03
CA SER A 8 14.02 -11.56 -15.64
C SER A 8 12.71 -12.13 -16.20
N MET A 9 11.57 -11.51 -15.87
CA MET A 9 10.22 -12.01 -16.18
C MET A 9 9.94 -13.39 -15.57
N GLN A 10 10.55 -13.73 -14.45
CA GLN A 10 10.44 -15.02 -13.77
C GLN A 10 10.26 -14.88 -12.27
N LYS A 11 9.66 -15.90 -11.64
CA LYS A 11 9.69 -16.04 -10.17
C LYS A 11 11.07 -16.56 -9.76
N GLU A 12 11.76 -15.80 -8.91
CA GLU A 12 13.10 -16.12 -8.41
C GLU A 12 13.06 -16.31 -6.90
N GLU A 13 13.93 -17.17 -6.37
CA GLU A 13 14.13 -17.25 -4.92
C GLU A 13 14.63 -15.92 -4.38
N PHE A 14 13.97 -15.42 -3.36
CA PHE A 14 14.38 -14.19 -2.69
C PHE A 14 15.58 -14.46 -1.78
N VAL A 15 16.70 -13.84 -2.11
CA VAL A 15 17.93 -13.88 -1.32
C VAL A 15 18.37 -12.45 -1.07
N PRO A 16 18.29 -11.93 0.17
CA PRO A 16 18.71 -10.58 0.48
C PRO A 16 20.21 -10.41 0.39
N ILE A 17 20.68 -9.19 0.11
CA ILE A 17 22.11 -8.83 0.05
C ILE A 17 22.80 -9.11 1.39
N GLU A 18 22.12 -8.76 2.48
CA GLU A 18 22.58 -8.97 3.85
C GLU A 18 21.61 -9.93 4.55
N PRO A 19 22.09 -11.09 5.06
CA PRO A 19 21.21 -12.05 5.72
C PRO A 19 20.37 -11.41 6.84
N GLY A 20 19.05 -11.63 6.80
CA GLY A 20 18.11 -11.12 7.78
C GLY A 20 17.70 -9.64 7.58
N LYS A 21 18.29 -8.92 6.60
CA LYS A 21 17.93 -7.52 6.32
C LYS A 21 17.46 -7.34 4.89
N VAL A 22 16.53 -6.42 4.67
CA VAL A 22 15.99 -6.10 3.35
C VAL A 22 16.00 -4.59 3.14
N ARG A 23 16.61 -4.16 2.03
CA ARG A 23 16.63 -2.77 1.56
C ARG A 23 15.60 -2.62 0.46
N MET A 24 14.52 -1.89 0.74
CA MET A 24 13.37 -1.74 -0.14
C MET A 24 13.13 -0.28 -0.48
N TYR A 25 12.96 0.03 -1.76
CA TYR A 25 12.62 1.35 -2.26
C TYR A 25 11.31 1.32 -3.06
N ALA A 26 10.42 2.26 -2.82
CA ALA A 26 9.25 2.49 -3.66
C ALA A 26 9.21 3.94 -4.13
N CYS A 27 9.01 4.16 -5.44
CA CYS A 27 8.76 5.50 -5.96
C CYS A 27 7.48 6.06 -5.36
N GLY A 28 7.62 7.20 -4.66
CA GLY A 28 6.50 7.91 -4.07
C GLY A 28 5.79 8.85 -5.07
N PRO A 29 4.69 9.46 -4.67
CA PRO A 29 3.93 10.33 -5.54
C PRO A 29 4.59 11.70 -5.73
N THR A 30 4.31 12.35 -6.87
CA THR A 30 4.47 13.79 -7.04
C THR A 30 3.35 14.50 -6.27
N VAL A 31 3.72 15.34 -5.30
CA VAL A 31 2.79 15.90 -4.31
C VAL A 31 2.17 17.23 -4.78
N TYR A 32 1.31 17.15 -5.78
CA TYR A 32 0.59 18.31 -6.35
C TYR A 32 -0.92 18.23 -6.22
N ASN A 33 -1.46 17.10 -5.76
CA ASN A 33 -2.89 16.86 -5.60
C ASN A 33 -3.12 15.69 -4.64
N TYR A 34 -4.38 15.48 -4.22
CA TYR A 34 -4.81 14.28 -3.53
C TYR A 34 -4.44 13.02 -4.32
N ILE A 35 -4.09 11.94 -3.62
CA ILE A 35 -3.84 10.66 -4.26
C ILE A 35 -5.13 10.09 -4.87
N HIS A 36 -4.99 9.50 -6.05
CA HIS A 36 -6.10 8.80 -6.71
C HIS A 36 -6.07 7.30 -6.41
N VAL A 37 -7.16 6.60 -6.71
CA VAL A 37 -7.30 5.17 -6.43
C VAL A 37 -6.14 4.34 -7.02
N GLY A 38 -5.63 4.75 -8.20
CA GLY A 38 -4.46 4.09 -8.80
C GLY A 38 -3.17 4.23 -7.98
N ASN A 39 -2.98 5.36 -7.26
CA ASN A 39 -1.85 5.52 -6.35
C ASN A 39 -1.99 4.69 -5.08
N ALA A 40 -3.22 4.45 -4.61
CA ALA A 40 -3.46 3.65 -3.41
C ALA A 40 -2.95 2.22 -3.57
N ARG A 41 -3.00 1.65 -4.78
CA ARG A 41 -2.59 0.26 -5.01
C ARG A 41 -1.14 -0.02 -4.65
N PRO A 42 -0.12 0.65 -5.22
CA PRO A 42 1.27 0.43 -4.82
C PRO A 42 1.50 0.74 -3.34
N ILE A 43 0.87 1.77 -2.79
CA ILE A 43 1.00 2.16 -1.39
C ILE A 43 0.55 1.03 -0.46
N ILE A 44 -0.62 0.45 -0.70
CA ILE A 44 -1.17 -0.66 0.09
C ILE A 44 -0.36 -1.95 -0.14
N MET A 45 -0.09 -2.30 -1.40
CA MET A 45 0.53 -3.58 -1.72
C MET A 45 1.96 -3.67 -1.18
N PHE A 46 2.73 -2.59 -1.25
CA PHE A 46 4.10 -2.59 -0.74
C PHE A 46 4.20 -2.40 0.79
N ASP A 47 3.17 -1.80 1.43
CA ASP A 47 2.99 -1.90 2.88
C ASP A 47 2.80 -3.36 3.32
N VAL A 48 1.97 -4.13 2.61
CA VAL A 48 1.74 -5.55 2.93
C VAL A 48 2.99 -6.40 2.64
N LEU A 49 3.72 -6.13 1.56
CA LEU A 49 4.99 -6.81 1.30
C LEU A 49 5.99 -6.58 2.45
N ARG A 50 6.12 -5.32 2.91
CA ARG A 50 6.94 -4.99 4.07
C ARG A 50 6.49 -5.74 5.32
N ARG A 51 5.18 -5.75 5.64
CA ARG A 51 4.61 -6.47 6.79
C ARG A 51 4.92 -7.97 6.71
N TYR A 52 4.76 -8.55 5.54
CA TYR A 52 5.06 -9.97 5.33
C TYR A 52 6.54 -10.29 5.51
N LEU A 53 7.45 -9.48 4.97
CA LEU A 53 8.89 -9.64 5.18
C LEU A 53 9.26 -9.54 6.67
N GLU A 54 8.68 -8.58 7.39
CA GLU A 54 8.88 -8.44 8.85
C GLU A 54 8.31 -9.63 9.63
N TYR A 55 7.12 -10.12 9.25
CA TYR A 55 6.53 -11.36 9.79
C TYR A 55 7.44 -12.58 9.56
N ARG A 56 8.13 -12.65 8.42
CA ARG A 56 9.11 -13.69 8.11
C ARG A 56 10.47 -13.47 8.81
N GLY A 57 10.57 -12.46 9.67
CA GLY A 57 11.73 -12.21 10.51
C GLY A 57 12.82 -11.33 9.90
N TYR A 58 12.54 -10.65 8.77
CA TYR A 58 13.50 -9.71 8.18
C TYR A 58 13.38 -8.32 8.85
N GLU A 59 14.53 -7.68 9.06
CA GLU A 59 14.61 -6.24 9.34
C GLU A 59 14.51 -5.48 8.02
N VAL A 60 13.40 -4.75 7.81
CA VAL A 60 13.13 -4.06 6.55
C VAL A 60 13.41 -2.57 6.68
N THR A 61 14.39 -2.05 5.92
CA THR A 61 14.56 -0.62 5.70
C THR A 61 13.80 -0.23 4.45
N PHE A 62 12.63 0.37 4.63
CA PHE A 62 11.75 0.81 3.55
C PHE A 62 11.85 2.31 3.34
N VAL A 63 12.21 2.72 2.12
CA VAL A 63 12.29 4.13 1.70
C VAL A 63 11.24 4.40 0.64
N GLN A 64 10.42 5.43 0.86
CA GLN A 64 9.46 5.94 -0.10
C GLN A 64 9.56 7.45 -0.17
N ASN A 65 9.98 7.97 -1.31
CA ASN A 65 10.22 9.41 -1.48
C ASN A 65 8.93 10.22 -1.72
N PHE A 66 9.08 11.53 -1.63
CA PHE A 66 8.17 12.49 -2.23
C PHE A 66 8.91 13.31 -3.30
N THR A 67 8.35 13.34 -4.51
CA THR A 67 8.73 14.34 -5.52
C THR A 67 8.01 15.64 -5.17
N ASP A 68 8.73 16.54 -4.51
CA ASP A 68 8.22 17.82 -4.00
C ASP A 68 8.65 19.02 -4.83
N VAL A 69 9.30 18.78 -5.98
CA VAL A 69 9.61 19.77 -7.02
C VAL A 69 9.39 19.16 -8.40
N ASP A 70 8.43 19.67 -9.16
CA ASP A 70 8.04 19.17 -10.50
C ASP A 70 7.21 20.22 -11.25
N ASP A 71 7.15 20.12 -12.57
CA ASP A 71 6.33 21.00 -13.41
C ASP A 71 4.85 21.04 -12.98
N LYS A 72 4.29 19.91 -12.49
CA LYS A 72 2.91 19.82 -12.00
C LYS A 72 2.71 20.61 -10.71
N ILE A 73 3.71 20.61 -9.81
CA ILE A 73 3.69 21.37 -8.55
C ILE A 73 3.75 22.86 -8.86
N ILE A 74 4.67 23.26 -9.76
CA ILE A 74 4.79 24.67 -10.19
C ILE A 74 3.50 25.17 -10.82
N LYS A 75 2.90 24.38 -11.70
CA LYS A 75 1.61 24.71 -12.30
C LYS A 75 0.52 24.89 -11.24
N ARG A 76 0.44 23.96 -10.29
CA ARG A 76 -0.54 24.01 -9.19
C ARG A 76 -0.33 25.21 -8.29
N ALA A 77 0.92 25.55 -7.97
CA ALA A 77 1.28 26.75 -7.20
C ALA A 77 0.77 28.02 -7.87
N ASN A 78 0.98 28.15 -9.18
CA ASN A 78 0.49 29.27 -9.98
C ASN A 78 -1.06 29.33 -10.00
N GLU A 79 -1.75 28.19 -10.12
CA GLU A 79 -3.21 28.10 -10.08
C GLU A 79 -3.79 28.52 -8.71
N GLU A 80 -3.13 28.13 -7.61
CA GLU A 80 -3.58 28.44 -6.25
C GLU A 80 -3.03 29.78 -5.72
N GLY A 81 -2.09 30.40 -6.41
CA GLY A 81 -1.47 31.69 -5.98
C GLY A 81 -0.61 31.54 -4.73
N ILE A 82 0.00 30.38 -4.50
CA ILE A 82 0.90 30.06 -3.38
C ILE A 82 2.24 29.56 -3.90
N SER A 83 3.23 29.37 -3.02
CA SER A 83 4.54 28.83 -3.41
C SER A 83 4.47 27.32 -3.71
N SER A 84 5.43 26.82 -4.51
CA SER A 84 5.58 25.39 -4.76
C SER A 84 5.86 24.61 -3.47
N GLU A 85 6.56 25.19 -2.52
CA GLU A 85 6.82 24.60 -1.21
C GLU A 85 5.53 24.44 -0.39
N GLU A 86 4.65 25.44 -0.39
CA GLU A 86 3.36 25.37 0.30
C GLU A 86 2.44 24.30 -0.33
N VAL A 87 2.44 24.20 -1.67
CA VAL A 87 1.72 23.12 -2.38
C VAL A 87 2.26 21.75 -1.94
N ALA A 88 3.56 21.53 -2.01
CA ALA A 88 4.18 20.26 -1.63
C ALA A 88 3.89 19.91 -0.16
N LYS A 89 4.07 20.83 0.76
CA LYS A 89 3.78 20.65 2.18
C LYS A 89 2.32 20.28 2.44
N LYS A 90 1.38 20.97 1.78
CA LYS A 90 -0.05 20.68 1.85
C LYS A 90 -0.33 19.25 1.42
N TYR A 91 0.11 18.84 0.21
CA TYR A 91 -0.26 17.54 -0.33
C TYR A 91 0.55 16.37 0.25
N ILE A 92 1.69 16.60 0.89
CA ILE A 92 2.35 15.60 1.74
C ILE A 92 1.49 15.32 2.99
N ALA A 93 0.97 16.35 3.66
CA ALA A 93 0.08 16.16 4.80
C ALA A 93 -1.21 15.41 4.41
N GLU A 94 -1.77 15.75 3.25
CA GLU A 94 -2.97 15.09 2.71
C GLU A 94 -2.69 13.64 2.29
N TYR A 95 -1.48 13.34 1.79
CA TYR A 95 -1.03 11.98 1.52
C TYR A 95 -1.04 11.13 2.80
N PHE A 96 -0.45 11.63 3.89
CA PHE A 96 -0.43 10.88 5.15
C PHE A 96 -1.82 10.69 5.73
N THR A 97 -2.70 11.68 5.61
CA THR A 97 -4.12 11.54 6.01
C THR A 97 -4.78 10.36 5.30
N ASP A 98 -4.63 10.26 3.98
CA ASP A 98 -5.23 9.18 3.20
C ASP A 98 -4.52 7.83 3.42
N ALA A 99 -3.18 7.82 3.51
CA ALA A 99 -2.39 6.61 3.73
C ALA A 99 -2.70 5.99 5.10
N HIS A 100 -2.76 6.78 6.16
CA HIS A 100 -3.14 6.31 7.50
C HIS A 100 -4.57 5.78 7.53
N ALA A 101 -5.51 6.48 6.88
CA ALA A 101 -6.89 6.03 6.78
C ALA A 101 -7.02 4.70 6.00
N LEU A 102 -6.13 4.44 5.03
CA LEU A 102 -6.01 3.15 4.34
C LEU A 102 -5.29 2.08 5.18
N GLY A 103 -4.88 2.37 6.42
CA GLY A 103 -4.15 1.46 7.28
C GLY A 103 -2.70 1.19 6.85
N VAL A 104 -2.12 2.08 6.04
CA VAL A 104 -0.72 2.00 5.59
C VAL A 104 0.21 2.54 6.66
N ARG A 105 1.27 1.81 6.97
CA ARG A 105 2.33 2.25 7.89
C ARG A 105 3.31 3.16 7.16
N GLU A 106 3.80 4.18 7.85
CA GLU A 106 4.84 5.05 7.30
C GLU A 106 6.09 4.25 6.94
N ALA A 107 6.76 4.63 5.85
CA ALA A 107 8.04 4.07 5.50
C ALA A 107 9.10 4.39 6.58
N THR A 108 10.20 3.66 6.60
CA THR A 108 11.33 3.95 7.52
C THR A 108 11.86 5.36 7.28
N VAL A 109 11.87 5.79 6.02
CA VAL A 109 12.26 7.15 5.62
C VAL A 109 11.37 7.61 4.46
N HIS A 110 10.88 8.85 4.54
CA HIS A 110 10.23 9.56 3.45
C HIS A 110 11.08 10.75 2.99
N PRO A 111 12.12 10.54 2.18
CA PRO A 111 12.98 11.64 1.73
C PRO A 111 12.25 12.50 0.69
N LYS A 112 12.55 13.79 0.66
CA LYS A 112 12.08 14.74 -0.34
C LYS A 112 13.18 15.06 -1.33
N ALA A 113 12.84 15.30 -2.59
CA ALA A 113 13.81 15.68 -3.61
C ALA A 113 14.54 16.97 -3.22
N THR A 114 13.81 17.96 -2.68
CA THR A 114 14.39 19.26 -2.25
C THR A 114 15.39 19.15 -1.10
N GLU A 115 15.31 18.11 -0.27
CA GLU A 115 16.25 17.83 0.83
C GLU A 115 17.49 17.04 0.37
N ASN A 116 17.54 16.66 -0.91
CA ASN A 116 18.58 15.80 -1.49
C ASN A 116 19.29 16.43 -2.70
N ILE A 117 19.21 17.76 -2.86
CA ILE A 117 19.76 18.46 -4.03
C ILE A 117 21.26 18.24 -4.18
N GLN A 118 22.05 18.26 -3.10
CA GLN A 118 23.49 18.05 -3.20
C GLN A 118 23.81 16.63 -3.70
N GLN A 119 23.09 15.61 -3.22
CA GLN A 119 23.26 14.21 -3.66
C GLN A 119 22.89 14.03 -5.13
N ILE A 120 21.88 14.77 -5.59
CA ILE A 120 21.48 14.79 -7.00
C ILE A 120 22.59 15.44 -7.85
N ILE A 121 23.12 16.58 -7.43
CA ILE A 121 24.23 17.27 -8.13
C ILE A 121 25.46 16.38 -8.18
N ASP A 122 25.82 15.72 -7.08
CA ASP A 122 26.99 14.84 -7.00
C ASP A 122 26.84 13.63 -7.95
N LEU A 123 25.64 13.06 -8.03
CA LEU A 123 25.35 11.95 -8.94
C LEU A 123 25.43 12.38 -10.41
N ILE A 124 24.85 13.54 -10.75
CA ILE A 124 24.91 14.11 -12.10
C ILE A 124 26.36 14.43 -12.50
N THR A 125 27.14 15.03 -11.58
CA THR A 125 28.56 15.31 -11.80
C THR A 125 29.33 14.02 -12.11
N THR A 126 29.07 12.95 -11.33
CA THR A 126 29.68 11.65 -11.59
C THR A 126 29.33 11.11 -12.98
N LEU A 127 28.07 11.30 -13.44
CA LEU A 127 27.64 10.89 -14.77
C LEU A 127 28.32 11.70 -15.89
N ILE A 128 28.51 13.00 -15.68
CA ILE A 128 29.24 13.87 -16.61
C ILE A 128 30.72 13.44 -16.70
N ASP A 129 31.39 13.26 -15.58
CA ASP A 129 32.82 12.88 -15.52
C ASP A 129 33.05 11.52 -16.21
N LYS A 130 32.11 10.61 -16.12
CA LYS A 130 32.14 9.32 -16.84
C LYS A 130 31.63 9.41 -18.29
N GLY A 131 31.20 10.60 -18.72
CA GLY A 131 30.74 10.90 -20.06
C GLY A 131 29.34 10.35 -20.39
N TYR A 132 28.55 9.91 -19.40
CA TYR A 132 27.16 9.48 -19.59
C TYR A 132 26.17 10.64 -19.60
N ALA A 133 26.60 11.84 -19.27
CA ALA A 133 25.77 13.04 -19.32
C ALA A 133 26.53 14.21 -19.95
N TYR A 134 25.80 15.23 -20.38
CA TYR A 134 26.34 16.45 -20.99
C TYR A 134 25.48 17.66 -20.65
N GLU A 135 26.12 18.82 -20.56
CA GLU A 135 25.47 20.11 -20.30
C GLU A 135 25.22 20.86 -21.60
N VAL A 136 24.04 21.48 -21.72
CA VAL A 136 23.69 22.39 -22.80
C VAL A 136 22.84 23.53 -22.26
N ASN A 137 23.36 24.76 -22.30
CA ASN A 137 22.66 25.98 -21.88
C ASN A 137 22.07 25.95 -20.45
N GLY A 138 22.75 25.26 -19.53
CA GLY A 138 22.33 25.10 -18.14
C GLY A 138 21.42 23.90 -17.88
N ASP A 139 20.94 23.22 -18.92
CA ASP A 139 20.30 21.89 -18.81
C ASP A 139 21.36 20.80 -18.82
N VAL A 140 21.11 19.69 -18.13
CA VAL A 140 21.96 18.51 -18.19
C VAL A 140 21.11 17.32 -18.66
N TYR A 141 21.61 16.63 -19.69
CA TYR A 141 20.93 15.46 -20.28
C TYR A 141 21.76 14.19 -20.12
N TYR A 142 21.07 13.06 -19.94
CA TYR A 142 21.69 11.73 -19.95
C TYR A 142 21.80 11.20 -21.37
N ARG A 143 22.98 10.67 -21.74
CA ARG A 143 23.24 10.02 -23.05
C ARG A 143 22.70 8.59 -23.06
N THR A 144 21.45 8.40 -23.40
CA THR A 144 20.76 7.12 -23.31
C THR A 144 21.45 6.01 -24.10
N LEU A 145 21.89 6.29 -25.32
CA LEU A 145 22.56 5.30 -26.20
C LEU A 145 23.97 4.89 -25.72
N LYS A 146 24.56 5.61 -24.78
CA LYS A 146 25.84 5.22 -24.19
C LYS A 146 25.70 4.07 -23.20
N PHE A 147 24.53 3.92 -22.58
CA PHE A 147 24.23 2.79 -21.70
C PHE A 147 23.75 1.61 -22.54
N ARG A 148 24.62 0.63 -22.78
CA ARG A 148 24.39 -0.47 -23.74
C ARG A 148 23.18 -1.34 -23.40
N ASP A 149 22.89 -1.47 -22.09
CA ASP A 149 21.81 -2.32 -21.58
C ASP A 149 20.49 -1.54 -21.39
N TYR A 150 20.35 -0.35 -22.00
CA TYR A 150 19.10 0.42 -21.93
C TYR A 150 17.95 -0.36 -22.56
N GLY A 151 16.82 -0.43 -21.86
CA GLY A 151 15.65 -1.23 -22.27
C GLY A 151 15.61 -2.63 -21.64
N LYS A 152 16.60 -3.02 -20.81
CA LYS A 152 16.68 -4.36 -20.21
C LYS A 152 15.56 -4.67 -19.22
N LEU A 153 14.99 -3.66 -18.53
CA LEU A 153 13.85 -3.83 -17.61
C LEU A 153 12.52 -3.85 -18.36
N SER A 154 12.36 -2.93 -19.30
CA SER A 154 11.13 -2.79 -20.08
C SER A 154 10.99 -3.81 -21.20
N HIS A 155 12.08 -4.51 -21.52
CA HIS A 155 12.18 -5.47 -22.63
C HIS A 155 11.80 -4.87 -23.99
N GLN A 156 12.01 -3.55 -24.15
CA GLN A 156 11.72 -2.82 -25.37
C GLN A 156 13.00 -2.61 -26.18
N PRO A 157 13.01 -2.98 -27.47
CA PRO A 157 14.13 -2.69 -28.36
C PRO A 157 14.37 -1.16 -28.49
N ILE A 158 15.62 -0.74 -28.51
CA ILE A 158 15.99 0.68 -28.63
C ILE A 158 15.43 1.30 -29.92
N GLU A 159 15.38 0.52 -31.00
CA GLU A 159 14.85 0.93 -32.29
C GLU A 159 13.36 1.32 -32.23
N ASP A 160 12.56 0.58 -31.44
CA ASP A 160 11.15 0.87 -31.25
C ASP A 160 10.97 2.14 -30.40
N LEU A 161 11.83 2.34 -29.40
CA LEU A 161 11.85 3.54 -28.57
C LEU A 161 12.22 4.79 -29.39
N GLN A 162 13.19 4.67 -30.30
CA GLN A 162 13.58 5.76 -31.22
C GLN A 162 12.44 6.15 -32.16
N SER A 163 11.71 5.16 -32.68
CA SER A 163 10.59 5.42 -33.59
C SER A 163 9.40 6.09 -32.90
N GLY A 164 9.23 5.87 -31.59
CA GLY A 164 8.19 6.46 -30.74
C GLY A 164 8.57 7.78 -30.06
N ALA A 165 9.85 8.18 -30.13
CA ALA A 165 10.32 9.40 -29.53
C ALA A 165 9.70 10.62 -30.21
N ARG A 166 9.07 11.51 -29.41
CA ARG A 166 8.58 12.80 -29.94
C ARG A 166 9.77 13.68 -30.26
N ILE A 167 9.94 14.01 -31.53
CA ILE A 167 10.93 14.99 -31.99
C ILE A 167 10.33 16.38 -31.71
N ASP A 168 10.74 17.00 -30.61
CA ASP A 168 10.44 18.41 -30.39
C ASP A 168 11.33 19.29 -31.27
N VAL A 169 10.72 20.28 -31.92
CA VAL A 169 11.35 21.14 -32.94
C VAL A 169 12.47 22.04 -32.37
N ASN A 170 12.66 22.07 -31.05
CA ASN A 170 13.72 22.80 -30.34
C ASN A 170 14.79 21.87 -29.76
N ASP A 171 15.18 20.84 -30.48
CA ASP A 171 16.04 19.78 -29.92
C ASP A 171 17.48 20.24 -29.75
N ILE A 172 17.80 20.64 -28.50
CA ILE A 172 19.16 20.87 -28.02
C ILE A 172 19.83 19.56 -27.57
N LYS A 173 19.13 18.43 -27.64
CA LYS A 173 19.61 17.10 -27.25
C LYS A 173 20.48 16.48 -28.35
N GLU A 174 21.52 15.74 -27.94
CA GLU A 174 22.34 14.95 -28.88
C GLU A 174 21.52 13.80 -29.50
N ASN A 175 20.55 13.23 -28.75
CA ASN A 175 19.64 12.18 -29.22
C ASN A 175 18.22 12.38 -28.65
N PRO A 176 17.16 12.09 -29.43
CA PRO A 176 15.78 12.20 -28.96
C PRO A 176 15.44 11.36 -27.70
N LEU A 177 16.13 10.26 -27.48
CA LEU A 177 15.97 9.42 -26.29
C LEU A 177 16.62 9.99 -25.03
N ASP A 178 17.49 10.99 -25.16
CA ASP A 178 18.17 11.58 -24.02
C ASP A 178 17.14 12.28 -23.10
N PHE A 179 17.32 12.13 -21.80
CA PHE A 179 16.39 12.67 -20.84
C PHE A 179 17.07 13.62 -19.85
N ALA A 180 16.31 14.59 -19.34
CA ALA A 180 16.84 15.62 -18.47
C ALA A 180 17.19 15.07 -17.09
N LEU A 181 18.40 15.37 -16.64
CA LEU A 181 18.89 15.15 -15.27
C LEU A 181 18.79 16.43 -14.44
N TRP A 182 19.03 17.58 -15.06
CA TRP A 182 18.93 18.92 -14.49
C TRP A 182 18.29 19.85 -15.51
N LYS A 183 17.36 20.68 -15.05
CA LYS A 183 16.67 21.66 -15.90
C LYS A 183 17.02 23.06 -15.44
N ALA A 184 17.53 23.88 -16.35
CA ALA A 184 17.79 25.30 -16.10
C ALA A 184 16.52 26.02 -15.62
N ALA A 185 16.64 26.86 -14.61
CA ALA A 185 15.53 27.58 -14.03
C ALA A 185 14.93 28.59 -15.01
N LYS A 186 13.61 28.59 -15.13
CA LYS A 186 12.85 29.64 -15.81
C LYS A 186 12.47 30.73 -14.81
N PRO A 187 12.21 31.96 -15.28
CA PRO A 187 11.73 33.04 -14.40
C PRO A 187 10.50 32.62 -13.57
N GLY A 188 10.59 32.78 -12.24
CA GLY A 188 9.51 32.43 -11.31
C GLY A 188 9.46 30.97 -10.86
N GLU A 189 10.32 30.10 -11.38
CA GLU A 189 10.43 28.72 -10.90
C GLU A 189 11.35 28.60 -9.67
N PRO A 190 11.13 27.61 -8.78
CA PRO A 190 12.08 27.28 -7.73
C PRO A 190 13.40 26.78 -8.36
N TYR A 191 14.52 27.14 -7.75
CA TYR A 191 15.84 26.75 -8.25
C TYR A 191 16.85 26.58 -7.13
N TRP A 192 17.91 25.84 -7.44
CA TRP A 192 19.11 25.65 -6.64
C TRP A 192 20.34 25.97 -7.49
N ASP A 193 21.39 26.43 -6.83
CA ASP A 193 22.68 26.64 -7.48
C ASP A 193 23.35 25.30 -7.79
N SER A 194 23.94 25.19 -8.96
CA SER A 194 24.66 24.01 -9.43
C SER A 194 25.87 24.40 -10.25
N PRO A 195 26.79 23.47 -10.57
CA PRO A 195 27.92 23.75 -11.47
C PRO A 195 27.50 24.23 -12.88
N TRP A 196 26.27 23.92 -13.28
CA TRP A 196 25.70 24.22 -14.60
C TRP A 196 24.81 25.48 -14.58
N GLY A 197 24.71 26.14 -13.43
CA GLY A 197 23.85 27.30 -13.21
C GLY A 197 22.64 26.99 -12.34
N LYS A 198 21.77 27.99 -12.22
CA LYS A 198 20.54 27.87 -11.46
C LYS A 198 19.53 26.93 -12.16
N GLY A 199 19.00 25.95 -11.43
CA GLY A 199 18.09 24.97 -12.01
C GLY A 199 17.43 24.07 -10.96
N ARG A 200 16.83 23.02 -11.42
CA ARG A 200 16.14 22.01 -10.61
C ARG A 200 16.34 20.60 -11.15
N PRO A 201 16.14 19.55 -10.34
CA PRO A 201 16.27 18.16 -10.77
C PRO A 201 15.33 17.80 -11.91
N GLY A 202 15.78 16.90 -12.79
CA GLY A 202 14.90 16.08 -13.60
C GLY A 202 14.24 15.00 -12.75
N TRP A 203 13.07 14.53 -13.15
CA TRP A 203 12.25 13.58 -12.35
C TRP A 203 12.96 12.25 -12.06
N HIS A 204 13.74 11.72 -13.00
CA HIS A 204 14.30 10.37 -12.87
C HIS A 204 15.53 10.31 -11.93
N ILE A 205 16.31 11.39 -11.83
CA ILE A 205 17.54 11.41 -11.03
C ILE A 205 17.28 11.43 -9.53
N GLU A 206 16.10 11.90 -9.11
CA GLU A 206 15.71 12.03 -7.72
C GLU A 206 15.76 10.68 -7.00
N CYS A 207 15.04 9.66 -7.55
CA CYS A 207 14.96 8.33 -6.96
C CYS A 207 16.31 7.62 -6.94
N SER A 208 17.12 7.76 -8.00
CA SER A 208 18.48 7.22 -8.03
C SER A 208 19.37 7.81 -6.93
N ALA A 209 19.33 9.12 -6.74
CA ALA A 209 20.13 9.80 -5.72
C ALA A 209 19.65 9.44 -4.29
N MET A 210 18.34 9.47 -4.07
CA MET A 210 17.77 9.15 -2.76
C MET A 210 17.95 7.66 -2.40
N SER A 211 17.73 6.74 -3.34
CA SER A 211 17.99 5.32 -3.11
C SER A 211 19.47 5.08 -2.74
N ASN A 212 20.40 5.68 -3.49
CA ASN A 212 21.84 5.57 -3.22
C ASN A 212 22.20 6.10 -1.83
N ARG A 213 21.63 7.24 -1.42
CA ARG A 213 21.90 7.88 -0.11
C ARG A 213 21.41 7.03 1.06
N TYR A 214 20.19 6.53 0.99
CA TYR A 214 19.52 5.90 2.15
C TYR A 214 19.67 4.39 2.20
N LEU A 215 19.89 3.73 1.06
CA LEU A 215 19.93 2.25 0.96
C LEU A 215 21.26 1.74 0.38
N GLY A 216 22.06 2.62 -0.25
CA GLY A 216 23.33 2.24 -0.86
C GLY A 216 23.24 1.98 -2.36
N LYS A 217 24.38 1.57 -2.94
CA LYS A 217 24.56 1.44 -4.40
C LYS A 217 23.77 0.30 -5.01
N THR A 218 23.55 -0.77 -4.26
CA THR A 218 22.74 -1.94 -4.64
C THR A 218 21.71 -2.18 -3.56
N ILE A 219 20.45 -2.36 -3.97
CA ILE A 219 19.32 -2.63 -3.08
C ILE A 219 18.66 -3.96 -3.40
N ASP A 220 17.94 -4.52 -2.42
CA ASP A 220 17.24 -5.80 -2.61
C ASP A 220 16.04 -5.64 -3.53
N ILE A 221 15.10 -4.76 -3.17
CA ILE A 221 13.81 -4.60 -3.85
C ILE A 221 13.59 -3.16 -4.25
N HIS A 222 13.24 -2.93 -5.52
CA HIS A 222 12.66 -1.68 -5.99
C HIS A 222 11.27 -1.94 -6.56
N CYS A 223 10.29 -1.15 -6.16
CA CYS A 223 8.90 -1.40 -6.51
C CYS A 223 8.13 -0.13 -6.92
N GLY A 224 7.05 -0.34 -7.68
CA GLY A 224 6.19 0.75 -8.16
C GLY A 224 5.06 0.24 -9.05
N GLY A 225 4.32 1.16 -9.66
CA GLY A 225 3.33 0.85 -10.68
C GLY A 225 3.99 0.33 -11.96
N SER A 226 3.29 -0.50 -12.72
CA SER A 226 3.79 -1.02 -14.01
C SER A 226 4.04 0.07 -15.06
N ASP A 227 3.42 1.24 -14.91
CA ASP A 227 3.67 2.42 -15.73
C ASP A 227 5.02 3.10 -15.44
N LEU A 228 5.62 2.83 -14.28
CA LEU A 228 6.95 3.32 -13.94
C LEU A 228 8.07 2.45 -14.53
N ALA A 229 7.80 1.21 -14.92
CA ALA A 229 8.83 0.35 -15.51
C ALA A 229 9.54 1.02 -16.67
N PHE A 230 8.78 1.74 -17.51
CA PHE A 230 9.31 2.59 -18.57
C PHE A 230 8.53 3.91 -18.66
N PRO A 231 9.22 5.08 -18.75
CA PRO A 231 10.69 5.21 -18.78
C PRO A 231 11.37 5.34 -17.42
N HIS A 232 10.62 5.50 -16.30
CA HIS A 232 11.16 5.98 -15.02
C HIS A 232 12.21 5.02 -14.43
N HIS A 233 11.85 3.77 -14.17
CA HIS A 233 12.76 2.78 -13.57
C HIS A 233 13.89 2.37 -14.52
N GLU A 234 13.63 2.32 -15.84
CA GLU A 234 14.68 2.11 -16.83
C GLU A 234 15.75 3.21 -16.78
N ASN A 235 15.31 4.48 -16.64
CA ASN A 235 16.21 5.62 -16.49
C ASN A 235 16.96 5.58 -15.16
N GLU A 236 16.33 5.15 -14.07
CA GLU A 236 17.01 4.97 -12.79
C GLU A 236 18.12 3.91 -12.86
N ILE A 237 17.87 2.79 -13.57
CA ILE A 237 18.89 1.78 -13.82
C ILE A 237 20.09 2.39 -14.56
N ALA A 238 19.83 3.07 -15.67
CA ALA A 238 20.86 3.68 -16.49
C ALA A 238 21.70 4.66 -15.68
N GLN A 239 21.07 5.53 -14.88
CA GLN A 239 21.73 6.49 -14.00
C GLN A 239 22.58 5.81 -12.92
N SER A 240 21.96 4.90 -12.17
CA SER A 240 22.58 4.28 -10.99
C SER A 240 23.72 3.35 -11.38
N GLU A 241 23.54 2.50 -12.39
CA GLU A 241 24.56 1.54 -12.80
C GLU A 241 25.72 2.22 -13.53
N ALA A 242 25.46 3.24 -14.36
CA ALA A 242 26.53 4.02 -14.98
C ALA A 242 27.37 4.78 -13.94
N ALA A 243 26.72 5.40 -12.95
CA ALA A 243 27.40 6.14 -11.92
C ALA A 243 28.18 5.23 -10.96
N ASN A 244 27.59 4.13 -10.50
CA ASN A 244 28.17 3.28 -9.48
C ASN A 244 29.05 2.13 -10.02
N GLY A 245 28.86 1.72 -11.28
CA GLY A 245 29.59 0.59 -11.88
C GLY A 245 29.19 -0.78 -11.32
N CYS A 246 28.01 -0.90 -10.72
CA CYS A 246 27.48 -2.14 -10.18
C CYS A 246 25.98 -2.23 -10.41
N LYS A 247 25.41 -3.43 -10.25
CA LYS A 247 23.96 -3.67 -10.35
C LYS A 247 23.21 -2.80 -9.35
N PHE A 248 22.14 -2.14 -9.78
CA PHE A 248 21.35 -1.24 -8.94
C PHE A 248 20.37 -1.99 -8.04
N VAL A 249 19.53 -2.86 -8.61
CA VAL A 249 18.46 -3.55 -7.90
C VAL A 249 18.46 -5.04 -8.19
N ASN A 250 18.26 -5.88 -7.16
CA ASN A 250 18.17 -7.32 -7.35
C ASN A 250 16.79 -7.75 -7.84
N TYR A 251 15.70 -7.22 -7.24
CA TYR A 251 14.33 -7.61 -7.56
C TYR A 251 13.48 -6.37 -7.89
N TRP A 252 12.95 -6.33 -9.10
CA TRP A 252 12.03 -5.30 -9.57
C TRP A 252 10.60 -5.80 -9.49
N LEU A 253 9.76 -5.18 -8.65
CA LEU A 253 8.37 -5.56 -8.45
C LEU A 253 7.43 -4.46 -8.97
N HIS A 254 6.52 -4.83 -9.87
CA HIS A 254 5.55 -3.90 -10.43
C HIS A 254 4.13 -4.39 -10.20
N ASN A 255 3.28 -3.52 -9.62
CA ASN A 255 1.86 -3.81 -9.52
C ASN A 255 1.12 -3.44 -10.81
N GLY A 256 0.06 -4.20 -11.10
CA GLY A 256 -0.79 -3.98 -12.26
C GLY A 256 -1.63 -2.70 -12.15
N PHE A 257 -2.18 -2.25 -13.29
CA PHE A 257 -3.02 -1.06 -13.37
C PHE A 257 -4.38 -1.25 -12.69
N ILE A 258 -5.01 -0.11 -12.36
CA ILE A 258 -6.44 -0.07 -12.06
C ILE A 258 -7.18 0.44 -13.28
N ASN A 259 -8.15 -0.35 -13.72
CA ASN A 259 -9.15 0.04 -14.71
C ASN A 259 -10.42 0.50 -13.98
N ILE A 260 -11.17 1.41 -14.59
CA ILE A 260 -12.49 1.84 -14.11
C ILE A 260 -13.51 1.34 -15.12
N ASP A 261 -14.44 0.46 -14.69
CA ASP A 261 -15.42 -0.17 -15.57
C ASP A 261 -14.79 -0.73 -16.88
N ASN A 262 -13.69 -1.47 -16.72
CA ASN A 262 -12.89 -2.07 -17.80
C ASN A 262 -12.24 -1.07 -18.77
N LYS A 263 -12.15 0.21 -18.40
CA LYS A 263 -11.45 1.26 -19.17
C LYS A 263 -10.28 1.80 -18.37
N LYS A 264 -9.21 2.18 -19.05
CA LYS A 264 -8.07 2.84 -18.41
C LYS A 264 -8.54 4.11 -17.70
N MET A 265 -8.13 4.28 -16.43
CA MET A 265 -8.40 5.50 -15.68
C MET A 265 -7.66 6.69 -16.28
N SER A 266 -8.38 7.78 -16.60
CA SER A 266 -7.76 9.03 -17.06
C SER A 266 -8.64 10.23 -16.75
N LYS A 267 -8.00 11.39 -16.50
CA LYS A 267 -8.71 12.67 -16.29
C LYS A 267 -9.55 13.07 -17.51
N SER A 268 -9.05 12.79 -18.71
CA SER A 268 -9.74 13.14 -19.97
C SER A 268 -11.02 12.34 -20.22
N LEU A 269 -11.14 11.15 -19.64
CA LEU A 269 -12.34 10.31 -19.71
C LEU A 269 -13.35 10.60 -18.58
N GLY A 270 -13.05 11.51 -17.64
CA GLY A 270 -13.93 11.82 -16.51
C GLY A 270 -14.12 10.66 -15.52
N ASN A 271 -13.31 9.61 -15.63
CA ASN A 271 -13.35 8.42 -14.77
C ASN A 271 -12.19 8.39 -13.75
N PHE A 272 -11.74 9.56 -13.31
CA PHE A 272 -10.65 9.72 -12.37
C PHE A 272 -11.23 10.05 -10.98
N PHE A 273 -10.93 9.20 -9.98
CA PHE A 273 -11.41 9.37 -8.61
C PHE A 273 -10.22 9.48 -7.66
N THR A 274 -10.29 10.43 -6.74
CA THR A 274 -9.39 10.46 -5.58
C THR A 274 -9.76 9.35 -4.60
N VAL A 275 -8.81 8.96 -3.76
CA VAL A 275 -9.08 7.98 -2.68
C VAL A 275 -10.20 8.48 -1.77
N ARG A 276 -10.26 9.79 -1.47
CA ARG A 276 -11.30 10.39 -0.62
C ARG A 276 -12.69 10.29 -1.21
N GLU A 277 -12.83 10.57 -2.52
CA GLU A 277 -14.12 10.44 -3.21
C GLU A 277 -14.60 8.98 -3.18
N ALA A 278 -13.71 8.03 -3.41
CA ALA A 278 -14.03 6.61 -3.30
C ALA A 278 -14.36 6.21 -1.84
N ALA A 279 -13.60 6.71 -0.87
CA ALA A 279 -13.79 6.42 0.54
C ALA A 279 -15.09 7.02 1.11
N ALA A 280 -15.53 8.18 0.59
CA ALA A 280 -16.80 8.78 0.97
C ALA A 280 -18.00 7.88 0.64
N VAL A 281 -17.86 6.98 -0.36
CA VAL A 281 -18.92 6.04 -0.77
C VAL A 281 -18.76 4.68 -0.12
N TYR A 282 -17.54 4.16 -0.06
CA TYR A 282 -17.28 2.75 0.31
C TYR A 282 -16.53 2.58 1.63
N GLY A 283 -15.87 3.62 2.13
CA GLY A 283 -14.94 3.56 3.26
C GLY A 283 -13.50 3.20 2.85
N TYR A 284 -12.53 3.73 3.58
CA TYR A 284 -11.09 3.43 3.35
C TYR A 284 -10.77 1.95 3.53
N ASP A 285 -11.38 1.32 4.52
CA ASP A 285 -11.21 -0.11 4.82
C ASP A 285 -11.64 -1.01 3.67
N CYS A 286 -12.77 -0.66 3.03
CA CYS A 286 -13.25 -1.36 1.85
C CYS A 286 -12.30 -1.20 0.67
N ILE A 287 -11.70 -0.01 0.48
CA ILE A 287 -10.70 0.22 -0.57
C ILE A 287 -9.47 -0.65 -0.33
N ARG A 288 -8.96 -0.73 0.90
CA ARG A 288 -7.84 -1.62 1.24
C ARG A 288 -8.19 -3.07 0.94
N MET A 289 -9.33 -3.56 1.43
CA MET A 289 -9.78 -4.93 1.18
C MET A 289 -9.90 -5.23 -0.31
N PHE A 290 -10.48 -4.33 -1.09
CA PHE A 290 -10.59 -4.43 -2.55
C PHE A 290 -9.22 -4.61 -3.22
N MET A 291 -8.19 -3.86 -2.80
CA MET A 291 -6.83 -3.98 -3.35
C MET A 291 -6.21 -5.34 -3.05
N LEU A 292 -6.46 -5.89 -1.86
CA LEU A 292 -5.89 -7.16 -1.39
C LEU A 292 -6.55 -8.39 -2.02
N MET A 293 -7.80 -8.28 -2.49
CA MET A 293 -8.57 -9.40 -3.09
C MET A 293 -8.10 -9.78 -4.49
N SER A 294 -7.09 -9.14 -5.03
CA SER A 294 -6.50 -9.47 -6.32
C SER A 294 -4.99 -9.57 -6.22
N HIS A 295 -4.39 -10.50 -6.97
CA HIS A 295 -2.93 -10.58 -7.04
C HIS A 295 -2.34 -9.24 -7.50
N TYR A 296 -1.27 -8.77 -6.84
CA TYR A 296 -0.74 -7.42 -7.05
C TYR A 296 -0.33 -7.12 -8.50
N ARG A 297 0.15 -8.11 -9.25
CA ARG A 297 0.55 -7.95 -10.65
C ARG A 297 -0.63 -7.94 -11.64
N SER A 298 -1.77 -8.49 -11.27
CA SER A 298 -2.93 -8.54 -12.16
C SER A 298 -3.59 -7.17 -12.29
N PRO A 299 -4.08 -6.78 -13.49
CA PRO A 299 -4.94 -5.63 -13.59
C PRO A 299 -6.17 -5.77 -12.67
N LEU A 300 -6.56 -4.68 -12.02
CA LEU A 300 -7.68 -4.64 -11.10
C LEU A 300 -8.78 -3.74 -11.66
N ASN A 301 -10.01 -4.24 -11.74
CA ASN A 301 -11.14 -3.44 -12.21
C ASN A 301 -11.90 -2.81 -11.05
N TYR A 302 -11.90 -1.49 -10.96
CA TYR A 302 -12.68 -0.73 -10.00
C TYR A 302 -14.10 -0.59 -10.53
N SER A 303 -15.03 -1.27 -9.89
CA SER A 303 -16.47 -1.16 -10.16
C SER A 303 -17.26 -1.25 -8.87
N GLY A 304 -18.46 -0.66 -8.84
CA GLY A 304 -19.32 -0.69 -7.65
C GLY A 304 -19.64 -2.12 -7.18
N GLU A 305 -19.82 -3.06 -8.10
CA GLU A 305 -20.08 -4.45 -7.79
C GLU A 305 -18.92 -5.10 -7.04
N ILE A 306 -17.69 -4.95 -7.54
CA ILE A 306 -16.50 -5.55 -6.92
C ILE A 306 -16.21 -4.92 -5.55
N LEU A 307 -16.43 -3.61 -5.40
CA LEU A 307 -16.31 -2.93 -4.12
C LEU A 307 -17.35 -3.41 -3.10
N MET A 308 -18.58 -3.68 -3.52
CA MET A 308 -19.59 -4.29 -2.64
C MET A 308 -19.22 -5.72 -2.22
N GLN A 309 -18.57 -6.50 -3.09
CA GLN A 309 -18.03 -7.82 -2.73
C GLN A 309 -16.90 -7.67 -1.70
N ALA A 310 -16.00 -6.71 -1.87
CA ALA A 310 -14.92 -6.42 -0.90
C ALA A 310 -15.50 -5.99 0.45
N LYS A 311 -16.53 -5.14 0.45
CA LYS A 311 -17.24 -4.74 1.67
C LYS A 311 -17.86 -5.93 2.38
N ALA A 312 -18.57 -6.79 1.65
CA ALA A 312 -19.18 -7.99 2.21
C ALA A 312 -18.12 -8.97 2.79
N ALA A 313 -16.98 -9.12 2.12
CA ALA A 313 -15.87 -9.94 2.61
C ALA A 313 -15.30 -9.37 3.92
N LEU A 314 -15.05 -8.06 3.99
CA LEU A 314 -14.57 -7.38 5.20
C LEU A 314 -15.55 -7.52 6.37
N GLU A 315 -16.87 -7.34 6.13
CA GLU A 315 -17.89 -7.49 7.17
C GLU A 315 -17.98 -8.93 7.71
N ARG A 316 -17.68 -9.93 6.90
CA ARG A 316 -17.60 -11.32 7.37
C ARG A 316 -16.43 -11.52 8.33
N LEU A 317 -15.27 -10.91 8.07
CA LEU A 317 -14.10 -10.97 8.96
C LEU A 317 -14.36 -10.19 10.26
N ARG A 318 -14.99 -9.01 10.16
CA ARG A 318 -15.43 -8.24 11.34
C ARG A 318 -16.42 -9.01 12.21
N THR A 319 -17.37 -9.69 11.59
CA THR A 319 -18.33 -10.55 12.30
C THR A 319 -17.63 -11.69 13.01
N ALA A 320 -16.61 -12.32 12.39
CA ALA A 320 -15.84 -13.38 13.02
C ALA A 320 -15.08 -12.85 14.26
N LYS A 321 -14.39 -11.68 14.13
CA LYS A 321 -13.73 -11.02 15.27
C LYS A 321 -14.72 -10.74 16.41
N SER A 322 -15.83 -10.08 16.11
CA SER A 322 -16.86 -9.72 17.09
C SER A 322 -17.47 -10.96 17.78
N ASN A 323 -17.67 -12.07 17.05
CA ASN A 323 -18.11 -13.31 17.65
C ASN A 323 -17.10 -13.87 18.65
N LEU A 324 -15.82 -13.85 18.34
CA LEU A 324 -14.76 -14.31 19.23
C LEU A 324 -14.70 -13.43 20.48
N GLU A 325 -14.73 -12.10 20.33
CA GLU A 325 -14.74 -11.15 21.44
C GLU A 325 -15.98 -11.36 22.36
N PHE A 326 -17.13 -11.64 21.76
CA PHE A 326 -18.33 -11.98 22.55
C PHE A 326 -18.12 -13.21 23.43
N PHE A 327 -17.51 -14.27 22.92
CA PHE A 327 -17.26 -15.48 23.71
C PHE A 327 -16.09 -15.31 24.69
N ILE A 328 -15.13 -14.43 24.44
CA ILE A 328 -14.11 -14.04 25.41
C ILE A 328 -14.78 -13.36 26.64
N ALA A 329 -15.79 -12.53 26.40
CA ALA A 329 -16.51 -11.86 27.47
C ALA A 329 -17.52 -12.77 28.18
N ASN A 330 -18.26 -13.62 27.44
CA ASN A 330 -19.45 -14.30 27.92
C ASN A 330 -19.37 -15.84 27.89
N GLY A 331 -18.28 -16.41 27.39
CA GLY A 331 -18.08 -17.85 27.34
C GLY A 331 -17.84 -18.49 28.72
N ARG A 332 -17.75 -19.80 28.74
CA ARG A 332 -17.50 -20.58 29.95
C ARG A 332 -16.09 -20.31 30.49
N ASP A 333 -15.96 -20.12 31.79
CA ASP A 333 -14.65 -20.06 32.46
C ASP A 333 -14.00 -21.46 32.46
N GLY A 334 -12.69 -21.50 32.34
CA GLY A 334 -11.89 -22.71 32.40
C GLY A 334 -10.68 -22.68 31.45
N GLU A 335 -9.78 -23.62 31.66
CA GLU A 335 -8.63 -23.84 30.77
C GLU A 335 -9.06 -24.60 29.49
N LEU A 336 -8.18 -24.66 28.50
CA LEU A 336 -8.37 -25.46 27.29
C LEU A 336 -8.48 -26.95 27.68
N SER A 337 -9.51 -27.62 27.21
CA SER A 337 -9.57 -29.08 27.24
C SER A 337 -8.51 -29.65 26.27
N GLU A 338 -8.22 -30.96 26.39
CA GLU A 338 -7.33 -31.62 25.43
C GLU A 338 -7.84 -31.51 24.00
N ALA A 339 -9.16 -31.58 23.80
CA ALA A 339 -9.77 -31.42 22.48
C ALA A 339 -9.64 -29.99 21.95
N ASP A 340 -9.85 -28.96 22.84
CA ASP A 340 -9.67 -27.56 22.47
C ASP A 340 -8.21 -27.26 22.13
N ALA A 341 -7.25 -27.77 22.89
CA ALA A 341 -5.82 -27.61 22.63
C ALA A 341 -5.44 -28.27 21.29
N ALA A 342 -5.94 -29.46 21.00
CA ALA A 342 -5.73 -30.13 19.72
C ALA A 342 -6.36 -29.33 18.55
N PHE A 343 -7.55 -28.74 18.74
CA PHE A 343 -8.17 -27.88 17.74
C PHE A 343 -7.33 -26.64 17.45
N VAL A 344 -6.89 -25.91 18.50
CA VAL A 344 -6.04 -24.73 18.37
C VAL A 344 -4.72 -25.06 17.66
N GLN A 345 -4.09 -26.19 18.02
CA GLN A 345 -2.90 -26.67 17.30
C GLN A 345 -3.21 -27.00 15.85
N GLY A 346 -4.40 -27.56 15.55
CA GLY A 346 -4.84 -27.81 14.19
C GLY A 346 -4.98 -26.55 13.33
N LEU A 347 -5.17 -25.37 13.94
CA LEU A 347 -5.20 -24.09 13.22
C LEU A 347 -3.83 -23.69 12.65
N ASP A 348 -2.74 -24.27 13.13
CA ASP A 348 -1.39 -23.99 12.60
C ASP A 348 -1.26 -24.40 11.13
N GLN A 349 -2.08 -25.37 10.64
CA GLN A 349 -2.16 -25.69 9.22
C GLN A 349 -2.56 -24.50 8.33
N TYR A 350 -3.37 -23.57 8.83
CA TYR A 350 -3.77 -22.38 8.08
C TYR A 350 -2.64 -21.35 8.01
N ARG A 351 -1.82 -21.27 9.05
CA ARG A 351 -0.58 -20.49 9.02
C ARG A 351 0.39 -21.03 7.97
N GLU A 352 0.60 -22.35 7.94
CA GLU A 352 1.45 -22.99 6.93
C GLU A 352 0.93 -22.77 5.50
N LYS A 353 -0.39 -22.89 5.29
CA LYS A 353 -1.02 -22.56 4.00
C LYS A 353 -0.87 -21.09 3.63
N PHE A 354 -1.07 -20.19 4.59
CA PHE A 354 -0.92 -18.75 4.39
C PHE A 354 0.52 -18.41 4.00
N ASP A 355 1.51 -18.96 4.72
CA ASP A 355 2.91 -18.78 4.39
C ASP A 355 3.23 -19.32 2.99
N ALA A 356 2.70 -20.48 2.62
CA ALA A 356 2.95 -21.08 1.32
C ALA A 356 2.44 -20.22 0.15
N VAL A 357 1.24 -19.62 0.26
CA VAL A 357 0.68 -18.77 -0.79
C VAL A 357 1.34 -17.37 -0.81
N MET A 358 1.70 -16.84 0.35
CA MET A 358 2.45 -15.59 0.42
C MET A 358 3.90 -15.75 -0.06
N ASP A 359 4.52 -16.89 0.18
CA ASP A 359 5.86 -17.24 -0.32
C ASP A 359 5.89 -17.44 -1.85
N ASP A 360 4.75 -17.64 -2.49
CA ASP A 360 4.63 -17.75 -3.95
C ASP A 360 4.22 -16.42 -4.58
N ASP A 361 5.13 -15.45 -4.54
CA ASP A 361 4.96 -14.15 -5.17
C ASP A 361 3.89 -13.27 -4.49
N PHE A 362 3.85 -13.36 -3.14
CA PHE A 362 3.06 -12.44 -2.33
C PHE A 362 1.57 -12.40 -2.74
N ASN A 363 0.96 -13.58 -2.83
CA ASN A 363 -0.42 -13.76 -3.27
C ASN A 363 -1.43 -13.45 -2.17
N THR A 364 -1.79 -12.19 -2.00
CA THR A 364 -2.74 -11.73 -0.98
C THR A 364 -4.16 -12.25 -1.19
N ALA A 365 -4.57 -12.51 -2.43
CA ALA A 365 -5.91 -13.02 -2.75
C ALA A 365 -6.12 -14.44 -2.21
N ASP A 366 -5.14 -15.31 -2.42
CA ASP A 366 -5.19 -16.68 -1.88
C ASP A 366 -4.98 -16.66 -0.36
N ALA A 367 -4.15 -15.76 0.18
CA ALA A 367 -3.99 -15.58 1.62
C ALA A 367 -5.31 -15.21 2.32
N ILE A 368 -6.11 -14.32 1.73
CA ILE A 368 -7.47 -14.01 2.22
C ILE A 368 -8.37 -15.24 2.18
N SER A 369 -8.25 -16.06 1.14
CA SER A 369 -9.04 -17.30 1.03
C SER A 369 -8.71 -18.28 2.15
N VAL A 370 -7.42 -18.43 2.50
CA VAL A 370 -6.96 -19.23 3.64
C VAL A 370 -7.52 -18.70 4.97
N ILE A 371 -7.54 -17.38 5.15
CA ILE A 371 -8.15 -16.78 6.35
C ILE A 371 -9.63 -17.12 6.43
N PHE A 372 -10.38 -17.07 5.33
CA PHE A 372 -11.79 -17.48 5.33
C PHE A 372 -12.00 -18.96 5.60
N GLU A 373 -11.13 -19.84 5.15
CA GLU A 373 -11.17 -21.27 5.53
C GLU A 373 -11.00 -21.43 7.03
N MET A 374 -9.99 -20.80 7.62
CA MET A 374 -9.76 -20.82 9.07
C MET A 374 -10.95 -20.26 9.86
N VAL A 375 -11.54 -19.14 9.44
CA VAL A 375 -12.72 -18.54 10.06
C VAL A 375 -13.91 -19.50 10.06
N ARG A 376 -14.10 -20.29 9.00
CA ARG A 376 -15.19 -21.28 8.96
C ARG A 376 -15.01 -22.36 10.04
N GLU A 377 -13.81 -22.88 10.23
CA GLU A 377 -13.52 -23.86 11.28
C GLU A 377 -13.69 -23.24 12.68
N ILE A 378 -13.15 -22.04 12.87
CA ILE A 378 -13.30 -21.30 14.14
C ILE A 378 -14.78 -21.07 14.48
N ASN A 379 -15.61 -20.63 13.52
CA ASN A 379 -17.04 -20.41 13.74
C ASN A 379 -17.80 -21.69 14.12
N THR A 380 -17.29 -22.85 13.74
CA THR A 380 -17.87 -24.14 14.15
C THR A 380 -17.52 -24.46 15.59
N ALA A 381 -16.24 -24.30 15.97
CA ALA A 381 -15.75 -24.60 17.31
C ALA A 381 -16.18 -23.54 18.36
N VAL A 382 -16.28 -22.27 17.92
CA VAL A 382 -16.66 -21.15 18.78
C VAL A 382 -18.07 -20.67 18.39
N SER A 383 -19.07 -21.46 18.75
CA SER A 383 -20.47 -21.18 18.47
C SER A 383 -21.33 -21.34 19.73
N PRO A 384 -22.55 -20.73 19.78
CA PRO A 384 -23.44 -20.89 20.93
C PRO A 384 -23.77 -22.35 21.28
N ALA A 385 -23.83 -23.22 20.27
CA ALA A 385 -24.12 -24.64 20.47
C ALA A 385 -22.95 -25.44 21.01
N ALA A 386 -21.70 -24.96 20.76
CA ALA A 386 -20.47 -25.61 21.23
C ALA A 386 -20.12 -25.23 22.68
N ASP A 387 -20.76 -24.20 23.24
CA ASP A 387 -20.49 -23.65 24.59
C ASP A 387 -19.00 -23.46 24.88
N PRO A 388 -18.29 -22.66 24.07
CA PRO A 388 -16.83 -22.55 24.13
C PRO A 388 -16.35 -21.88 25.41
N SER A 389 -15.15 -22.25 25.88
CA SER A 389 -14.47 -21.52 26.93
C SER A 389 -13.95 -20.17 26.43
N LYS A 390 -13.81 -19.20 27.35
CA LYS A 390 -13.16 -17.91 27.07
C LYS A 390 -11.74 -18.10 26.54
N THR A 391 -11.03 -19.07 27.09
CA THR A 391 -9.66 -19.42 26.70
C THR A 391 -9.57 -19.94 25.27
N LEU A 392 -10.55 -20.79 24.85
CA LEU A 392 -10.61 -21.25 23.46
C LEU A 392 -10.88 -20.08 22.51
N ALA A 393 -11.84 -19.21 22.85
CA ALA A 393 -12.18 -18.06 22.02
C ALA A 393 -10.97 -17.09 21.87
N GLN A 394 -10.21 -16.86 22.96
CA GLN A 394 -9.01 -16.05 22.92
C GLN A 394 -7.93 -16.68 22.04
N ALA A 395 -7.64 -17.95 22.21
CA ALA A 395 -6.65 -18.64 21.39
C ALA A 395 -7.00 -18.63 19.89
N CYS A 396 -8.30 -18.75 19.56
CA CYS A 396 -8.77 -18.62 18.17
C CYS A 396 -8.61 -17.19 17.65
N LEU A 397 -8.91 -16.17 18.48
CA LEU A 397 -8.75 -14.77 18.09
C LEU A 397 -7.30 -14.44 17.80
N ASP A 398 -6.37 -14.90 18.65
CA ASP A 398 -4.95 -14.65 18.48
C ASP A 398 -4.43 -15.22 17.13
N ARG A 399 -4.82 -16.46 16.78
CA ARG A 399 -4.47 -17.07 15.49
C ARG A 399 -5.10 -16.33 14.29
N PHE A 400 -6.34 -15.90 14.44
CA PHE A 400 -7.03 -15.15 13.39
C PHE A 400 -6.39 -13.78 13.16
N LEU A 401 -6.11 -13.03 14.23
CA LEU A 401 -5.50 -11.70 14.12
C LEU A 401 -4.06 -11.76 13.61
N GLU A 402 -3.27 -12.78 13.98
CA GLU A 402 -1.90 -12.98 13.47
C GLU A 402 -1.86 -12.86 11.93
N LEU A 403 -2.72 -13.57 11.22
CA LEU A 403 -2.73 -13.58 9.76
C LEU A 403 -3.36 -12.31 9.17
N CYS A 404 -4.40 -11.78 9.82
CA CYS A 404 -5.04 -10.53 9.42
C CYS A 404 -4.07 -9.33 9.52
N ASP A 405 -3.24 -9.28 10.56
CA ASP A 405 -2.28 -8.20 10.79
C ASP A 405 -1.17 -8.16 9.75
N VAL A 406 -0.75 -9.31 9.25
CA VAL A 406 0.20 -9.38 8.12
C VAL A 406 -0.36 -8.68 6.89
N LEU A 407 -1.64 -8.86 6.59
CA LEU A 407 -2.31 -8.17 5.48
C LEU A 407 -2.75 -6.74 5.84
N GLY A 408 -2.65 -6.36 7.13
CA GLY A 408 -3.14 -5.08 7.65
C GLY A 408 -4.65 -4.92 7.41
N ILE A 409 -5.44 -6.00 7.60
CA ILE A 409 -6.89 -5.96 7.44
C ILE A 409 -7.48 -5.06 8.54
N PRO A 410 -8.21 -4.00 8.17
CA PRO A 410 -8.73 -3.04 9.14
C PRO A 410 -10.00 -3.57 9.82
N PHE A 411 -9.97 -3.66 11.13
CA PHE A 411 -11.16 -4.01 11.93
C PHE A 411 -11.90 -2.80 12.50
N GLY A 412 -11.45 -1.57 12.18
CA GLY A 412 -11.93 -0.34 12.81
C GLY A 412 -11.24 -0.09 14.16
N SER A 413 -11.47 1.08 14.76
CA SER A 413 -11.10 1.33 16.17
C SER A 413 -11.90 0.39 17.07
N ASP A 414 -11.27 -0.12 18.12
CA ASP A 414 -11.95 -0.97 19.11
C ASP A 414 -13.26 -0.32 19.57
N SER A 415 -14.35 -1.08 19.50
CA SER A 415 -15.68 -0.63 19.94
C SER A 415 -15.74 -0.17 21.40
N SER A 416 -14.70 -0.47 22.18
CA SER A 416 -14.54 -0.01 23.57
C SER A 416 -14.41 1.51 23.71
N GLU A 417 -14.04 2.24 22.66
CA GLU A 417 -13.95 3.70 22.66
C GLU A 417 -15.16 4.39 21.96
N ASP A 418 -16.09 3.61 21.39
CA ASP A 418 -17.31 4.17 20.79
C ASP A 418 -18.32 4.54 21.89
N PRO A 419 -18.58 5.84 22.14
CA PRO A 419 -19.56 6.25 23.17
C PRO A 419 -20.97 5.69 22.90
N GLU A 420 -21.34 5.48 21.64
CA GLU A 420 -22.63 4.90 21.27
C GLU A 420 -22.68 3.41 21.62
N ALA A 421 -21.57 2.66 21.47
CA ALA A 421 -21.51 1.26 21.84
C ALA A 421 -21.80 1.07 23.33
N LYS A 422 -21.25 1.93 24.22
CA LYS A 422 -21.53 1.89 25.65
C LYS A 422 -23.02 2.11 25.97
N VAL A 423 -23.65 3.06 25.30
CA VAL A 423 -25.09 3.31 25.45
C VAL A 423 -25.93 2.11 25.00
N ILE A 424 -25.52 1.45 23.91
CA ILE A 424 -26.17 0.25 23.41
C ILE A 424 -26.05 -0.89 24.43
N GLU A 425 -24.86 -1.12 24.97
CA GLU A 425 -24.59 -2.16 25.98
C GLU A 425 -25.36 -1.90 27.29
N GLU A 426 -25.45 -0.66 27.75
CA GLU A 426 -26.27 -0.27 28.88
C GLU A 426 -27.76 -0.59 28.65
N LYS A 427 -28.28 -0.27 27.45
CA LYS A 427 -29.66 -0.62 27.07
C LYS A 427 -29.89 -2.14 27.00
N ILE A 428 -28.91 -2.88 26.48
CA ILE A 428 -28.97 -4.35 26.47
C ILE A 428 -28.99 -4.91 27.88
N ALA A 429 -28.15 -4.40 28.77
CA ALA A 429 -28.14 -4.78 30.16
C ALA A 429 -29.50 -4.49 30.86
N ALA A 430 -30.08 -3.30 30.61
CA ALA A 430 -31.41 -2.93 31.13
C ALA A 430 -32.50 -3.88 30.60
N ARG A 431 -32.47 -4.22 29.27
CA ARG A 431 -33.39 -5.21 28.70
C ARG A 431 -33.28 -6.57 29.37
N GLN A 432 -32.06 -7.04 29.63
CA GLN A 432 -31.85 -8.33 30.31
C GLN A 432 -32.33 -8.28 31.77
N ALA A 433 -32.15 -7.18 32.48
CA ALA A 433 -32.69 -6.99 33.84
C ALA A 433 -34.22 -6.99 33.84
N ALA A 434 -34.89 -6.33 32.88
CA ALA A 434 -36.33 -6.34 32.70
C ALA A 434 -36.87 -7.75 32.43
N ARG A 435 -36.20 -8.52 31.54
CA ARG A 435 -36.56 -9.95 31.26
C ARG A 435 -36.43 -10.81 32.52
N LYS A 436 -35.37 -10.62 33.31
CA LYS A 436 -35.15 -11.34 34.58
C LYS A 436 -36.23 -11.02 35.62
N ALA A 437 -36.69 -9.76 35.64
CA ALA A 437 -37.81 -9.30 36.46
C ALA A 437 -39.20 -9.69 35.88
N LYS A 438 -39.25 -10.37 34.74
CA LYS A 438 -40.50 -10.72 33.99
C LYS A 438 -41.29 -9.47 33.53
N ASN A 439 -40.64 -8.30 33.41
CA ASN A 439 -41.23 -7.09 32.87
C ASN A 439 -41.06 -7.09 31.32
N TRP A 440 -41.93 -7.85 30.69
CA TRP A 440 -41.86 -8.07 29.22
C TRP A 440 -42.13 -6.83 28.41
N ALA A 441 -43.03 -5.94 28.93
CA ALA A 441 -43.34 -4.66 28.26
C ALA A 441 -42.14 -3.74 28.14
N GLU A 442 -41.37 -3.62 29.19
CA GLU A 442 -40.13 -2.82 29.21
C GLU A 442 -39.04 -3.45 28.33
N ALA A 443 -38.86 -4.78 28.38
CA ALA A 443 -37.92 -5.50 27.58
C ALA A 443 -38.21 -5.36 26.07
N ASP A 444 -39.46 -5.38 25.68
CA ASP A 444 -39.90 -5.19 24.29
C ASP A 444 -39.75 -3.74 23.85
N CYS A 445 -40.05 -2.76 24.72
CA CYS A 445 -39.83 -1.35 24.44
C CYS A 445 -38.33 -1.07 24.11
N ILE A 446 -37.41 -1.55 24.96
CA ILE A 446 -35.98 -1.38 24.74
C ILE A 446 -35.51 -2.07 23.45
N ARG A 447 -36.02 -3.24 23.14
CA ARG A 447 -35.71 -3.94 21.89
C ARG A 447 -36.13 -3.11 20.68
N ASP A 448 -37.35 -2.58 20.72
CA ASP A 448 -37.91 -1.81 19.60
C ASP A 448 -37.22 -0.46 19.43
N GLU A 449 -36.80 0.19 20.54
CA GLU A 449 -35.93 1.36 20.51
C GLU A 449 -34.58 1.09 19.82
N LEU A 450 -33.91 -0.02 20.22
CA LEU A 450 -32.63 -0.42 19.61
C LEU A 450 -32.80 -0.74 18.13
N LYS A 451 -33.89 -1.44 17.78
CA LYS A 451 -34.23 -1.75 16.39
C LYS A 451 -34.49 -0.48 15.56
N ALA A 452 -35.18 0.49 16.11
CA ALA A 452 -35.44 1.80 15.47
C ALA A 452 -34.13 2.59 15.27
N ALA A 453 -33.14 2.39 16.16
CA ALA A 453 -31.80 2.94 16.01
C ALA A 453 -30.89 2.11 15.08
N GLY A 454 -31.43 1.13 14.35
CA GLY A 454 -30.65 0.29 13.44
C GLY A 454 -29.81 -0.79 14.13
N ILE A 455 -30.12 -1.16 15.38
CA ILE A 455 -29.41 -2.20 16.13
C ILE A 455 -30.20 -3.50 16.10
N VAL A 456 -29.55 -4.55 15.64
CA VAL A 456 -30.12 -5.92 15.59
C VAL A 456 -29.58 -6.71 16.78
N LEU A 457 -30.46 -7.26 17.60
CA LEU A 457 -30.13 -8.10 18.75
C LEU A 457 -30.30 -9.58 18.42
N GLU A 458 -29.38 -10.41 18.88
CA GLU A 458 -29.43 -11.86 18.83
C GLU A 458 -29.29 -12.43 20.25
N ASP A 459 -30.37 -13.03 20.78
CA ASP A 459 -30.35 -13.69 22.08
C ASP A 459 -29.66 -15.06 21.96
N THR A 460 -28.60 -15.29 22.73
CA THR A 460 -27.90 -16.59 22.82
C THR A 460 -27.92 -17.12 24.25
N PRO A 461 -27.64 -18.42 24.48
CA PRO A 461 -27.51 -18.95 25.84
C PRO A 461 -26.45 -18.23 26.69
N GLN A 462 -25.41 -17.72 26.07
CA GLN A 462 -24.30 -17.04 26.74
C GLN A 462 -24.50 -15.51 26.89
N GLY A 463 -25.56 -14.94 26.30
CA GLY A 463 -25.84 -13.51 26.38
C GLY A 463 -26.49 -12.95 25.11
N VAL A 464 -26.54 -11.64 25.01
CA VAL A 464 -27.10 -10.95 23.84
C VAL A 464 -25.98 -10.41 22.97
N LYS A 465 -25.94 -10.84 21.73
CA LYS A 465 -25.11 -10.22 20.68
C LYS A 465 -25.87 -9.08 20.04
N TRP A 466 -25.15 -8.10 19.56
CA TRP A 466 -25.73 -7.01 18.80
C TRP A 466 -24.85 -6.61 17.62
N LYS A 467 -25.48 -6.08 16.57
CA LYS A 467 -24.80 -5.48 15.42
C LYS A 467 -25.63 -4.33 14.86
N ARG A 468 -24.97 -3.41 14.17
CA ARG A 468 -25.66 -2.38 13.38
C ARG A 468 -26.21 -3.02 12.10
N ALA A 469 -27.46 -2.63 11.68
CA ALA A 469 -28.16 -3.15 10.51
C ALA A 469 -27.52 -2.75 9.19
#